data_3d077186eb4283524e38a8d5869e7d92
#
_entry.id   3d077186eb4283524e38a8d5869e7d92
#
_cell.length_a   1.000
_cell.length_b   1.000
_cell.length_c   1.000
_cell.angle_alpha   90.00
_cell.angle_beta   90.00
_cell.angle_gamma   90.00
#
_symmetry.space_group_name_H-M   'P 1'
#
loop_
_entity.id
_entity.type
_entity.pdbx_description
1 polymer ?
#
loop_
_entity_poly.entity_id
_entity_poly.type
_entity_poly.pdbx_seq_one_letter_code
_entity_poly.pdbx_strand_id
1 'polypeptide(L)'
;MYYKTINVPIVLEVGEDIFVHLDDILKENHLYFKEKILVTSMELRDLYKSRLDKLSFEDILFIKGGSYDEALEVMNTITNKEVLLVAFGGGSIIDAVKLMANTLDLTYITVPSTLSNDAIYSPIARLLKDGKKQSFGVKAPLGIIADVNIIKGSPEKLLLAGVGDLVSNASAVKDWYLAHIDKGESINNFAMALASLSGNSVIPYTFNDIRSSRFIGDLANGLVISGLAMVLANSSRPASGAEHMISHAIDDLFPNRSTLHGLQVAWGHLLVERDFRKPENDYEKLMIFFE
;
A
#
# COMPACT_ATOMS: atom_id res chain seq x y z
N MET A 1 -8.94 -25.03 20.96
CA MET A 1 -8.39 -23.67 21.05
C MET A 1 -7.77 -23.37 19.70
N TYR A 2 -8.29 -22.38 18.96
CA TYR A 2 -7.74 -22.05 17.64
C TYR A 2 -6.81 -20.87 17.79
N TYR A 3 -5.51 -21.10 17.62
CA TYR A 3 -4.52 -20.02 17.52
C TYR A 3 -4.40 -19.62 16.05
N LYS A 4 -4.75 -18.37 15.72
CA LYS A 4 -4.42 -17.76 14.45
C LYS A 4 -3.25 -16.80 14.68
N THR A 5 -2.13 -17.07 14.06
CA THR A 5 -1.02 -16.10 14.05
C THR A 5 -1.45 -14.89 13.23
N ILE A 6 -1.37 -13.71 13.83
CA ILE A 6 -1.65 -12.44 13.14
C ILE A 6 -0.30 -11.76 12.92
N ASN A 7 0.03 -11.52 11.68
CA ASN A 7 1.19 -10.71 11.34
C ASN A 7 0.80 -9.23 11.47
N VAL A 8 1.40 -8.55 12.43
CA VAL A 8 1.31 -7.09 12.58
C VAL A 8 2.68 -6.50 12.28
N PRO A 9 2.78 -5.24 11.82
CA PRO A 9 4.07 -4.63 11.61
C PRO A 9 4.80 -4.51 12.96
N ILE A 10 6.04 -4.98 13.01
CA ILE A 10 6.89 -4.81 14.21
C ILE A 10 7.39 -3.36 14.26
N VAL A 11 7.64 -2.76 13.08
CA VAL A 11 8.03 -1.36 12.95
C VAL A 11 6.92 -0.62 12.21
N LEU A 12 6.43 0.45 12.80
CA LEU A 12 5.54 1.42 12.14
C LEU A 12 5.98 2.81 12.57
N GLU A 13 6.81 3.43 11.75
CA GLU A 13 7.33 4.76 11.97
C GLU A 13 6.79 5.72 10.92
N VAL A 14 6.18 6.80 11.36
CA VAL A 14 5.67 7.88 10.51
C VAL A 14 6.17 9.20 11.07
N GLY A 15 7.02 9.88 10.34
CA GLY A 15 7.63 11.11 10.82
C GLY A 15 8.46 11.83 9.77
N GLU A 16 8.95 13.01 10.12
CA GLU A 16 9.79 13.83 9.22
C GLU A 16 11.26 13.39 9.31
N ASP A 17 11.91 13.21 8.15
CA ASP A 17 13.32 12.85 8.03
C ASP A 17 13.74 11.55 8.75
N ILE A 18 12.82 10.62 8.95
CA ILE A 18 13.07 9.40 9.73
C ILE A 18 13.81 8.32 8.93
N PHE A 19 13.76 8.33 7.59
CA PHE A 19 14.41 7.28 6.80
C PHE A 19 15.93 7.23 7.02
N VAL A 20 16.59 8.36 7.24
CA VAL A 20 18.02 8.40 7.53
C VAL A 20 18.42 7.76 8.87
N HIS A 21 17.43 7.45 9.71
CA HIS A 21 17.58 6.77 11.01
C HIS A 21 17.19 5.29 10.96
N LEU A 22 17.10 4.70 9.76
CA LEU A 22 16.73 3.31 9.56
C LEU A 22 17.46 2.35 10.50
N ASP A 23 18.77 2.48 10.65
CA ASP A 23 19.58 1.58 11.46
C ASP A 23 19.28 1.72 12.96
N ASP A 24 19.01 2.94 13.42
CA ASP A 24 18.61 3.21 14.81
C ASP A 24 17.22 2.66 15.08
N ILE A 25 16.26 2.87 14.14
CA ILE A 25 14.90 2.33 14.24
C ILE A 25 14.91 0.80 14.33
N LEU A 26 15.68 0.14 13.48
CA LEU A 26 15.80 -1.33 13.53
C LEU A 26 16.37 -1.79 14.88
N LYS A 27 17.41 -1.14 15.37
CA LYS A 27 18.07 -1.45 16.65
C LYS A 27 17.14 -1.24 17.86
N GLU A 28 16.39 -0.14 17.89
CA GLU A 28 15.42 0.16 18.95
C GLU A 28 14.29 -0.86 19.01
N ASN A 29 13.93 -1.44 17.86
CA ASN A 29 12.97 -2.53 17.76
C ASN A 29 13.60 -3.92 17.90
N HIS A 30 14.87 -4.02 18.34
CA HIS A 30 15.59 -5.29 18.52
C HIS A 30 15.71 -6.12 17.24
N LEU A 31 15.74 -5.50 16.08
CA LEU A 31 15.88 -6.12 14.78
C LEU A 31 17.32 -6.00 14.29
N TYR A 32 17.99 -7.13 14.19
CA TYR A 32 19.41 -7.19 13.82
C TYR A 32 19.57 -7.97 12.53
N PHE A 33 20.03 -7.31 11.48
CA PHE A 33 20.34 -7.91 10.19
C PHE A 33 21.80 -7.67 9.87
N LYS A 34 22.49 -8.71 9.39
CA LYS A 34 23.90 -8.59 8.98
C LYS A 34 24.04 -7.74 7.74
N GLU A 35 23.10 -7.89 6.82
CA GLU A 35 23.11 -7.24 5.52
C GLU A 35 21.75 -6.64 5.22
N LYS A 36 21.75 -5.51 4.53
CA LYS A 36 20.55 -4.85 4.01
C LYS A 36 20.75 -4.56 2.53
N ILE A 37 19.78 -4.93 1.72
CA ILE A 37 19.75 -4.64 0.29
C ILE A 37 18.64 -3.62 0.03
N LEU A 38 19.02 -2.48 -0.54
CA LEU A 38 18.07 -1.48 -1.01
C LEU A 38 17.55 -1.88 -2.38
N VAL A 39 16.22 -1.92 -2.56
CA VAL A 39 15.58 -2.08 -3.86
C VAL A 39 14.83 -0.80 -4.19
N THR A 40 15.22 -0.12 -5.26
CA THR A 40 14.69 1.19 -5.65
C THR A 40 14.83 1.43 -7.16
N SER A 41 14.36 2.57 -7.67
CA SER A 41 14.67 2.99 -9.02
C SER A 41 15.92 3.88 -9.08
N MET A 42 16.53 3.99 -10.27
CA MET A 42 17.69 4.87 -10.47
C MET A 42 17.30 6.33 -10.20
N GLU A 43 16.11 6.73 -10.62
CA GLU A 43 15.61 8.10 -10.42
C GLU A 43 15.45 8.45 -8.95
N LEU A 44 14.89 7.54 -8.14
CA LEU A 44 14.75 7.76 -6.69
C LEU A 44 16.11 7.75 -5.99
N ARG A 45 17.01 6.85 -6.40
CA ARG A 45 18.37 6.83 -5.87
C ARG A 45 19.07 8.16 -6.10
N ASP A 46 18.97 8.73 -7.30
CA ASP A 46 19.62 9.99 -7.64
C ASP A 46 18.94 11.18 -6.94
N LEU A 47 17.61 11.20 -6.89
CA LEU A 47 16.83 12.24 -6.22
C LEU A 47 17.12 12.31 -4.71
N TYR A 48 17.25 11.16 -4.06
CA TYR A 48 17.46 11.06 -2.60
C TYR A 48 18.89 10.66 -2.21
N LYS A 49 19.85 10.84 -3.12
CA LYS A 49 21.26 10.45 -2.92
C LYS A 49 21.82 10.91 -1.58
N SER A 50 21.63 12.18 -1.22
CA SER A 50 22.17 12.75 0.03
C SER A 50 21.61 12.13 1.31
N ARG A 51 20.40 11.52 1.24
CA ARG A 51 19.79 10.76 2.34
C ARG A 51 20.31 9.33 2.35
N LEU A 52 20.36 8.69 1.18
CA LEU A 52 20.83 7.32 1.04
C LEU A 52 22.33 7.16 1.37
N ASP A 53 23.16 8.16 1.06
CA ASP A 53 24.59 8.18 1.41
C ASP A 53 24.85 8.19 2.94
N LYS A 54 23.82 8.44 3.76
CA LYS A 54 23.90 8.34 5.23
C LYS A 54 23.60 6.95 5.77
N LEU A 55 23.11 6.05 4.93
CA LEU A 55 22.73 4.69 5.26
C LEU A 55 23.74 3.70 4.69
N SER A 56 23.86 2.55 5.36
CA SER A 56 24.73 1.47 4.89
C SER A 56 23.88 0.35 4.31
N PHE A 57 24.07 0.10 3.02
CA PHE A 57 23.49 -1.04 2.30
C PHE A 57 24.64 -1.86 1.71
N GLU A 58 24.52 -3.20 1.79
CA GLU A 58 25.49 -4.11 1.16
C GLU A 58 25.39 -4.03 -0.38
N ASP A 59 24.16 -3.86 -0.88
CA ASP A 59 23.91 -3.71 -2.32
C ASP A 59 22.70 -2.81 -2.57
N ILE A 60 22.64 -2.23 -3.77
CA ILE A 60 21.50 -1.45 -4.26
C ILE A 60 21.05 -2.05 -5.59
N LEU A 61 19.87 -2.68 -5.56
CA LEU A 61 19.26 -3.27 -6.74
C LEU A 61 18.29 -2.28 -7.38
N PHE A 62 18.42 -2.12 -8.68
CA PHE A 62 17.58 -1.20 -9.44
C PHE A 62 16.46 -1.94 -10.16
N ILE A 63 15.26 -1.39 -10.04
CA ILE A 63 14.05 -1.91 -10.66
C ILE A 63 13.15 -0.74 -11.11
N LYS A 64 12.49 -0.88 -12.24
CA LYS A 64 11.45 0.06 -12.66
C LYS A 64 10.17 -0.17 -11.88
N GLY A 65 9.90 -1.45 -11.56
CA GLY A 65 8.74 -1.91 -10.83
C GLY A 65 7.51 -2.14 -11.70
N GLY A 66 6.53 -2.83 -11.13
CA GLY A 66 5.28 -3.15 -11.80
C GLY A 66 5.33 -4.36 -12.76
N SER A 67 6.50 -4.93 -13.07
CA SER A 67 6.66 -6.12 -13.91
C SER A 67 6.98 -7.36 -13.06
N TYR A 68 6.28 -8.45 -13.33
CA TYR A 68 6.55 -9.76 -12.73
C TYR A 68 7.90 -10.31 -13.15
N ASP A 69 8.19 -10.26 -14.46
CA ASP A 69 9.43 -10.83 -15.02
C ASP A 69 10.66 -10.05 -14.54
N GLU A 70 10.60 -8.72 -14.54
CA GLU A 70 11.67 -7.88 -13.99
C GLU A 70 11.93 -8.20 -12.51
N ALA A 71 10.86 -8.39 -11.70
CA ALA A 71 11.03 -8.79 -10.30
C ALA A 71 11.76 -10.14 -10.17
N LEU A 72 11.46 -11.13 -11.03
CA LEU A 72 12.17 -12.40 -11.04
C LEU A 72 13.63 -12.27 -11.47
N GLU A 73 13.92 -11.45 -12.47
CA GLU A 73 15.30 -11.21 -12.95
C GLU A 73 16.14 -10.60 -11.82
N VAL A 74 15.66 -9.55 -11.17
CA VAL A 74 16.37 -8.91 -10.05
C VAL A 74 16.47 -9.85 -8.85
N MET A 75 15.43 -10.60 -8.54
CA MET A 75 15.41 -11.59 -7.47
C MET A 75 16.54 -12.63 -7.62
N ASN A 76 16.82 -13.08 -8.84
CA ASN A 76 17.84 -14.08 -9.10
C ASN A 76 19.26 -13.60 -8.81
N THR A 77 19.49 -12.30 -8.63
CA THR A 77 20.79 -11.76 -8.22
C THR A 77 21.01 -11.86 -6.71
N ILE A 78 19.97 -12.10 -5.93
CA ILE A 78 20.03 -12.19 -4.46
C ILE A 78 20.43 -13.62 -4.06
N THR A 79 21.67 -13.79 -3.64
CA THR A 79 22.21 -15.09 -3.24
C THR A 79 22.15 -15.35 -1.73
N ASN A 80 22.30 -14.28 -0.93
CA ASN A 80 22.24 -14.37 0.51
C ASN A 80 20.78 -14.43 1.01
N LYS A 81 20.49 -15.40 1.91
CA LYS A 81 19.17 -15.61 2.50
C LYS A 81 19.01 -14.97 3.89
N GLU A 82 20.05 -14.35 4.41
CA GLU A 82 20.05 -13.70 5.73
C GLU A 82 20.09 -12.18 5.59
N VAL A 83 19.35 -11.63 4.61
CA VAL A 83 19.32 -10.20 4.32
C VAL A 83 17.95 -9.58 4.61
N LEU A 84 17.93 -8.30 4.96
CA LEU A 84 16.74 -7.47 4.98
C LEU A 84 16.61 -6.77 3.62
N LEU A 85 15.49 -6.94 2.94
CA LEU A 85 15.17 -6.12 1.78
C LEU A 85 14.51 -4.82 2.23
N VAL A 86 15.00 -3.69 1.72
CA VAL A 86 14.43 -2.37 1.96
C VAL A 86 13.79 -1.89 0.66
N ALA A 87 12.46 -1.91 0.59
CA ALA A 87 11.70 -1.47 -0.58
C ALA A 87 11.51 0.04 -0.54
N PHE A 88 12.37 0.81 -1.22
CA PHE A 88 12.25 2.25 -1.30
C PHE A 88 11.62 2.68 -2.62
N GLY A 89 10.35 3.09 -2.59
CA GLY A 89 9.65 3.50 -3.80
C GLY A 89 8.14 3.64 -3.67
N GLY A 90 7.48 3.82 -4.80
CA GLY A 90 6.03 3.77 -4.90
C GLY A 90 5.51 2.33 -4.92
N GLY A 91 4.18 2.17 -4.98
CA GLY A 91 3.52 0.86 -4.93
C GLY A 91 4.08 -0.16 -5.94
N SER A 92 4.45 0.25 -7.15
CA SER A 92 4.99 -0.65 -8.17
C SER A 92 6.34 -1.29 -7.79
N ILE A 93 7.21 -0.54 -7.12
CA ILE A 93 8.49 -1.06 -6.60
C ILE A 93 8.23 -1.93 -5.37
N ILE A 94 7.37 -1.46 -4.47
CA ILE A 94 6.99 -2.20 -3.26
C ILE A 94 6.40 -3.56 -3.64
N ASP A 95 5.49 -3.62 -4.60
CA ASP A 95 4.86 -4.87 -5.04
C ASP A 95 5.86 -5.85 -5.67
N ALA A 96 6.86 -5.35 -6.42
CA ALA A 96 7.93 -6.20 -6.92
C ALA A 96 8.77 -6.79 -5.77
N VAL A 97 9.14 -5.97 -4.76
CA VAL A 97 9.88 -6.46 -3.58
C VAL A 97 9.06 -7.43 -2.75
N LYS A 98 7.75 -7.23 -2.60
CA LYS A 98 6.84 -8.19 -1.96
C LYS A 98 6.92 -9.57 -2.63
N LEU A 99 6.84 -9.61 -3.97
CA LEU A 99 6.96 -10.85 -4.74
C LEU A 99 8.32 -11.50 -4.50
N MET A 100 9.41 -10.74 -4.62
CA MET A 100 10.78 -11.22 -4.39
C MET A 100 10.94 -11.80 -2.98
N ALA A 101 10.57 -11.04 -1.96
CA ALA A 101 10.66 -11.44 -0.56
C ALA A 101 9.79 -12.69 -0.25
N ASN A 102 8.59 -12.76 -0.82
CA ASN A 102 7.73 -13.92 -0.66
C ASN A 102 8.30 -15.17 -1.32
N THR A 103 8.87 -15.04 -2.52
CA THR A 103 9.43 -16.15 -3.29
C THR A 103 10.71 -16.70 -2.66
N LEU A 104 11.58 -15.81 -2.17
CA LEU A 104 12.86 -16.17 -1.54
C LEU A 104 12.74 -16.48 -0.04
N ASP A 105 11.57 -16.30 0.54
CA ASP A 105 11.31 -16.35 1.99
C ASP A 105 12.18 -15.37 2.80
N LEU A 106 12.39 -14.16 2.25
CA LEU A 106 13.14 -13.10 2.90
C LEU A 106 12.25 -12.18 3.71
N THR A 107 12.85 -11.51 4.68
CA THR A 107 12.21 -10.41 5.43
C THR A 107 12.38 -9.10 4.65
N TYR A 108 11.37 -8.24 4.69
CA TYR A 108 11.45 -6.93 4.07
C TYR A 108 10.71 -5.87 4.87
N ILE A 109 11.11 -4.62 4.66
CA ILE A 109 10.41 -3.41 5.13
C ILE A 109 10.08 -2.53 3.92
N THR A 110 9.07 -1.68 4.08
CA THR A 110 8.70 -0.69 3.07
C THR A 110 9.04 0.71 3.51
N VAL A 111 9.62 1.48 2.59
CA VAL A 111 9.88 2.92 2.72
C VAL A 111 9.17 3.60 1.54
N PRO A 112 7.89 3.97 1.69
CA PRO A 112 7.13 4.54 0.59
C PRO A 112 7.66 5.92 0.21
N SER A 113 7.95 6.12 -1.09
CA SER A 113 8.25 7.44 -1.65
C SER A 113 6.99 8.23 -1.96
N THR A 114 5.84 7.56 -1.96
CA THR A 114 4.49 8.13 -2.15
C THR A 114 3.45 7.22 -1.53
N LEU A 115 2.29 7.78 -1.21
CA LEU A 115 1.14 7.06 -0.65
C LEU A 115 0.02 6.99 -1.69
N SER A 116 0.18 6.18 -2.74
CA SER A 116 -0.80 6.08 -3.83
C SER A 116 -1.83 4.96 -3.68
N ASN A 117 -1.60 4.03 -2.77
CA ASN A 117 -2.47 2.91 -2.42
C ASN A 117 -1.94 2.18 -1.17
N ASP A 118 -2.66 1.15 -0.73
CA ASP A 118 -2.32 0.32 0.43
C ASP A 118 -1.17 -0.69 0.20
N ALA A 119 -0.52 -0.67 -0.97
CA ALA A 119 0.65 -1.52 -1.24
C ALA A 119 1.73 -1.42 -0.16
N ILE A 120 1.78 -0.32 0.58
CA ILE A 120 2.75 -0.12 1.67
C ILE A 120 2.67 -1.20 2.76
N TYR A 121 1.50 -1.84 2.94
CA TYR A 121 1.32 -2.92 3.93
C TYR A 121 0.40 -4.06 3.47
N SER A 122 -0.31 -3.96 2.37
CA SER A 122 -1.25 -5.00 1.93
C SER A 122 -0.56 -6.35 1.68
N PRO A 123 -1.24 -7.49 1.93
CA PRO A 123 -0.71 -8.83 1.63
C PRO A 123 -0.91 -9.22 0.15
N ILE A 124 -0.97 -8.23 -0.73
CA ILE A 124 -1.18 -8.39 -2.17
C ILE A 124 -0.07 -7.65 -2.91
N ALA A 125 0.49 -8.27 -3.94
CA ALA A 125 1.32 -7.63 -4.94
C ALA A 125 0.59 -7.62 -6.28
N ARG A 126 0.46 -6.45 -6.93
CA ARG A 126 -0.21 -6.31 -8.22
C ARG A 126 0.81 -5.99 -9.32
N LEU A 127 1.10 -6.97 -10.17
CA LEU A 127 2.16 -6.89 -11.17
C LEU A 127 1.64 -7.22 -12.57
N LEU A 128 2.29 -6.65 -13.59
CA LEU A 128 2.06 -6.97 -14.98
C LEU A 128 2.74 -8.30 -15.29
N LYS A 129 1.94 -9.31 -15.66
CA LYS A 129 2.39 -10.61 -16.11
C LYS A 129 1.62 -11.01 -17.36
N ASP A 130 2.30 -11.48 -18.40
CA ASP A 130 1.68 -11.88 -19.67
C ASP A 130 0.77 -10.79 -20.29
N GLY A 131 1.18 -9.52 -20.17
CA GLY A 131 0.45 -8.36 -20.68
C GLY A 131 -0.79 -7.96 -19.87
N LYS A 132 -1.05 -8.59 -18.71
CA LYS A 132 -2.19 -8.29 -17.84
C LYS A 132 -1.75 -8.01 -16.41
N LYS A 133 -2.43 -7.08 -15.74
CA LYS A 133 -2.24 -6.86 -14.30
C LYS A 133 -2.85 -8.02 -13.52
N GLN A 134 -2.03 -8.73 -12.75
CA GLN A 134 -2.43 -9.86 -11.92
C GLN A 134 -2.09 -9.58 -10.45
N SER A 135 -2.94 -10.08 -9.54
CA SER A 135 -2.74 -9.97 -8.10
C SER A 135 -2.18 -11.28 -7.55
N PHE A 136 -1.13 -11.17 -6.74
CA PHE A 136 -0.45 -12.29 -6.08
C PHE A 136 -0.58 -12.12 -4.57
N GLY A 137 -1.03 -13.17 -3.88
CA GLY A 137 -0.98 -13.23 -2.42
C GLY A 137 0.47 -13.33 -1.95
N VAL A 138 0.88 -12.43 -1.07
CA VAL A 138 2.25 -12.34 -0.55
C VAL A 138 2.21 -12.06 0.95
N LYS A 139 3.33 -12.27 1.64
CA LYS A 139 3.44 -11.89 3.05
C LYS A 139 3.51 -10.36 3.20
N ALA A 140 2.95 -9.86 4.30
CA ALA A 140 3.07 -8.45 4.66
C ALA A 140 4.52 -8.11 5.09
N PRO A 141 4.95 -6.84 5.00
CA PRO A 141 6.27 -6.42 5.45
C PRO A 141 6.44 -6.54 6.97
N LEU A 142 7.68 -6.71 7.41
CA LEU A 142 8.06 -6.66 8.82
C LEU A 142 7.76 -5.27 9.42
N GLY A 143 7.90 -4.23 8.62
CA GLY A 143 7.67 -2.86 9.05
C GLY A 143 7.54 -1.86 7.91
N ILE A 144 7.10 -0.67 8.29
CA ILE A 144 6.90 0.48 7.41
C ILE A 144 7.63 1.68 8.04
N ILE A 145 8.39 2.41 7.22
CA ILE A 145 9.02 3.68 7.59
C ILE A 145 8.53 4.73 6.60
N ALA A 146 7.52 5.50 6.99
CA ALA A 146 6.89 6.53 6.18
C ALA A 146 7.52 7.90 6.48
N ASP A 147 8.54 8.28 5.71
CA ASP A 147 9.19 9.58 5.81
C ASP A 147 8.31 10.66 5.17
N VAL A 148 7.72 11.51 6.00
CA VAL A 148 6.78 12.56 5.59
C VAL A 148 7.41 13.53 4.60
N ASN A 149 8.69 13.89 4.78
CA ASN A 149 9.36 14.84 3.89
C ASN A 149 9.68 14.23 2.51
N ILE A 150 9.89 12.92 2.44
CA ILE A 150 9.98 12.20 1.16
C ILE A 150 8.61 12.19 0.48
N ILE A 151 7.57 11.79 1.19
CA ILE A 151 6.21 11.66 0.67
C ILE A 151 5.65 13.02 0.21
N LYS A 152 5.91 14.10 0.95
CA LYS A 152 5.60 15.47 0.56
C LYS A 152 6.15 15.87 -0.81
N GLY A 153 7.30 15.34 -1.19
CA GLY A 153 7.94 15.58 -2.49
C GLY A 153 7.26 14.87 -3.66
N SER A 154 6.34 13.95 -3.40
CA SER A 154 5.67 13.19 -4.46
C SER A 154 4.62 14.02 -5.20
N PRO A 155 4.28 13.67 -6.47
CA PRO A 155 3.20 14.33 -7.20
C PRO A 155 1.85 14.20 -6.46
N GLU A 156 1.09 15.29 -6.38
CA GLU A 156 -0.21 15.35 -5.69
C GLU A 156 -1.19 14.28 -6.16
N LYS A 157 -1.23 14.03 -7.47
CA LYS A 157 -2.08 12.97 -8.03
C LYS A 157 -1.87 11.59 -7.42
N LEU A 158 -0.67 11.31 -6.89
CA LEU A 158 -0.37 10.04 -6.22
C LEU A 158 -0.94 10.04 -4.80
N LEU A 159 -0.91 11.16 -4.10
CA LEU A 159 -1.57 11.30 -2.79
C LEU A 159 -3.10 11.23 -2.93
N LEU A 160 -3.68 11.88 -3.95
CA LEU A 160 -5.10 11.76 -4.28
C LEU A 160 -5.49 10.32 -4.59
N ALA A 161 -4.65 9.58 -5.31
CA ALA A 161 -4.88 8.16 -5.56
C ALA A 161 -4.92 7.36 -4.24
N GLY A 162 -4.02 7.67 -3.28
CA GLY A 162 -4.05 7.04 -1.96
C GLY A 162 -5.32 7.35 -1.16
N VAL A 163 -5.79 8.60 -1.23
CA VAL A 163 -7.09 8.96 -0.65
C VAL A 163 -8.22 8.13 -1.28
N GLY A 164 -8.24 8.06 -2.62
CA GLY A 164 -9.26 7.29 -3.34
C GLY A 164 -9.28 5.81 -2.98
N ASP A 165 -8.10 5.21 -2.89
CA ASP A 165 -7.94 3.82 -2.47
C ASP A 165 -8.44 3.61 -1.03
N LEU A 166 -8.10 4.53 -0.12
CA LEU A 166 -8.45 4.42 1.29
C LEU A 166 -9.93 4.62 1.57
N VAL A 167 -10.56 5.64 0.98
CA VAL A 167 -11.99 5.93 1.22
C VAL A 167 -12.90 4.86 0.64
N SER A 168 -12.45 4.13 -0.37
CA SER A 168 -13.20 3.04 -0.98
C SER A 168 -13.47 1.87 -0.03
N ASN A 169 -12.72 1.76 1.07
CA ASN A 169 -13.00 0.77 2.12
C ASN A 169 -14.43 0.89 2.66
N ALA A 170 -15.03 2.09 2.60
CA ALA A 170 -16.42 2.28 3.02
C ALA A 170 -17.41 1.49 2.14
N SER A 171 -17.22 1.45 0.81
CA SER A 171 -18.04 0.60 -0.08
C SER A 171 -17.66 -0.87 0.00
N ALA A 172 -16.36 -1.18 0.12
CA ALA A 172 -15.90 -2.56 0.24
C ALA A 172 -16.50 -3.28 1.46
N VAL A 173 -16.55 -2.62 2.61
CA VAL A 173 -17.17 -3.14 3.84
C VAL A 173 -18.66 -3.41 3.63
N LYS A 174 -19.38 -2.51 2.96
CA LYS A 174 -20.80 -2.69 2.64
C LYS A 174 -21.02 -3.90 1.71
N ASP A 175 -20.17 -4.06 0.69
CA ASP A 175 -20.21 -5.22 -0.21
C ASP A 175 -19.91 -6.53 0.51
N TRP A 176 -18.94 -6.53 1.43
CA TRP A 176 -18.63 -7.71 2.22
C TRP A 176 -19.79 -8.10 3.14
N TYR A 177 -20.43 -7.11 3.76
CA TYR A 177 -21.62 -7.34 4.58
C TYR A 177 -22.81 -7.87 3.74
N LEU A 178 -23.02 -7.32 2.54
CA LEU A 178 -24.03 -7.82 1.61
C LEU A 178 -23.76 -9.28 1.21
N ALA A 179 -22.51 -9.61 0.88
CA ALA A 179 -22.13 -10.99 0.56
C ALA A 179 -22.34 -11.96 1.75
N HIS A 180 -22.15 -11.47 2.98
CA HIS A 180 -22.47 -12.24 4.19
C HIS A 180 -23.96 -12.56 4.27
N ILE A 181 -24.84 -11.56 4.08
CA ILE A 181 -26.29 -11.77 4.14
C ILE A 181 -26.77 -12.68 3.01
N ASP A 182 -26.32 -12.43 1.77
CA ASP A 182 -26.89 -13.08 0.60
C ASP A 182 -26.30 -14.46 0.34
N LYS A 183 -25.03 -14.68 0.70
CA LYS A 183 -24.27 -15.90 0.36
C LYS A 183 -23.70 -16.63 1.57
N GLY A 184 -23.88 -16.11 2.77
CA GLY A 184 -23.30 -16.67 4.00
C GLY A 184 -21.76 -16.55 4.06
N GLU A 185 -21.17 -15.60 3.33
CA GLU A 185 -19.72 -15.37 3.37
C GLU A 185 -19.28 -14.99 4.78
N SER A 186 -18.17 -15.56 5.25
CA SER A 186 -17.69 -15.29 6.61
C SER A 186 -17.17 -13.88 6.76
N ILE A 187 -17.52 -13.22 7.86
CA ILE A 187 -17.02 -11.90 8.23
C ILE A 187 -16.06 -12.01 9.41
N ASN A 188 -14.95 -11.27 9.34
CA ASN A 188 -14.13 -10.94 10.50
C ASN A 188 -14.54 -9.54 10.98
N ASN A 189 -15.32 -9.45 12.06
CA ASN A 189 -15.84 -8.18 12.59
C ASN A 189 -14.72 -7.20 12.98
N PHE A 190 -13.58 -7.68 13.46
CA PHE A 190 -12.45 -6.82 13.80
C PHE A 190 -11.79 -6.23 12.55
N ALA A 191 -11.58 -7.04 11.53
CA ALA A 191 -11.08 -6.57 10.24
C ALA A 191 -12.04 -5.55 9.59
N MET A 192 -13.35 -5.80 9.67
CA MET A 192 -14.38 -4.88 9.17
C MET A 192 -14.34 -3.54 9.91
N ALA A 193 -14.20 -3.56 11.23
CA ALA A 193 -14.10 -2.33 12.03
C ALA A 193 -12.84 -1.53 11.69
N LEU A 194 -11.69 -2.19 11.49
CA LEU A 194 -10.45 -1.54 11.07
C LEU A 194 -10.58 -0.93 9.67
N ALA A 195 -11.16 -1.63 8.70
CA ALA A 195 -11.38 -1.11 7.36
C ALA A 195 -12.30 0.13 7.38
N SER A 196 -13.38 0.10 8.16
CA SER A 196 -14.27 1.26 8.33
C SER A 196 -13.54 2.44 8.98
N LEU A 197 -12.70 2.19 9.99
CA LEU A 197 -11.91 3.23 10.64
C LEU A 197 -10.91 3.85 9.67
N SER A 198 -10.22 3.02 8.88
CA SER A 198 -9.20 3.47 7.93
C SER A 198 -9.80 4.35 6.84
N GLY A 199 -10.94 3.98 6.27
CA GLY A 199 -11.64 4.77 5.25
C GLY A 199 -12.04 6.17 5.73
N ASN A 200 -12.31 6.31 7.04
CA ASN A 200 -12.71 7.59 7.65
C ASN A 200 -11.54 8.49 8.07
N SER A 201 -10.30 8.00 8.06
CA SER A 201 -9.15 8.74 8.61
C SER A 201 -8.83 10.04 7.85
N VAL A 202 -9.18 10.12 6.58
CA VAL A 202 -8.89 11.29 5.71
C VAL A 202 -10.11 12.16 5.43
N ILE A 203 -11.32 11.75 5.82
CA ILE A 203 -12.55 12.52 5.59
C ILE A 203 -12.54 13.95 6.19
N PRO A 204 -11.88 14.21 7.36
CA PRO A 204 -11.84 15.57 7.92
C PRO A 204 -11.00 16.58 7.12
N TYR A 205 -10.23 16.11 6.14
CA TYR A 205 -9.31 16.96 5.37
C TYR A 205 -9.92 17.47 4.07
N THR A 206 -9.29 18.50 3.51
CA THR A 206 -9.60 19.09 2.21
C THR A 206 -8.37 19.01 1.30
N PHE A 207 -8.53 19.33 0.03
CA PHE A 207 -7.41 19.39 -0.92
C PHE A 207 -6.28 20.33 -0.44
N ASN A 208 -6.61 21.42 0.27
CA ASN A 208 -5.62 22.35 0.81
C ASN A 208 -4.68 21.71 1.86
N ASP A 209 -5.09 20.61 2.47
CA ASP A 209 -4.32 19.92 3.51
C ASP A 209 -3.36 18.88 2.94
N ILE A 210 -3.44 18.57 1.63
CA ILE A 210 -2.77 17.41 0.99
C ILE A 210 -1.25 17.36 1.19
N ARG A 211 -0.63 18.53 1.45
CA ARG A 211 0.82 18.66 1.72
C ARG A 211 1.14 18.85 3.20
N SER A 212 0.14 18.84 4.07
CA SER A 212 0.41 18.96 5.51
C SER A 212 1.00 17.67 6.06
N SER A 213 1.94 17.78 7.01
CA SER A 213 2.55 16.60 7.66
C SER A 213 1.51 15.76 8.37
N ARG A 214 0.48 16.40 8.94
CA ARG A 214 -0.60 15.73 9.62
C ARG A 214 -1.44 14.89 8.65
N PHE A 215 -1.86 15.46 7.52
CA PHE A 215 -2.60 14.72 6.50
C PHE A 215 -1.81 13.50 5.99
N ILE A 216 -0.52 13.70 5.66
CA ILE A 216 0.34 12.62 5.17
C ILE A 216 0.48 11.52 6.22
N GLY A 217 0.62 11.89 7.50
CA GLY A 217 0.66 10.94 8.61
C GLY A 217 -0.62 10.15 8.74
N ASP A 218 -1.78 10.80 8.68
CA ASP A 218 -3.08 10.14 8.80
C ASP A 218 -3.40 9.27 7.58
N LEU A 219 -3.00 9.70 6.36
CA LEU A 219 -3.09 8.89 5.15
C LEU A 219 -2.21 7.64 5.23
N ALA A 220 -0.95 7.78 5.70
CA ALA A 220 -0.05 6.64 5.87
C ALA A 220 -0.61 5.63 6.87
N ASN A 221 -1.04 6.09 8.05
CA ASN A 221 -1.65 5.24 9.06
C ASN A 221 -2.94 4.58 8.55
N GLY A 222 -3.79 5.30 7.84
CA GLY A 222 -5.00 4.77 7.24
C GLY A 222 -4.71 3.63 6.27
N LEU A 223 -3.76 3.81 5.34
CA LEU A 223 -3.37 2.78 4.37
C LEU A 223 -2.75 1.54 5.05
N VAL A 224 -1.98 1.73 6.14
CA VAL A 224 -1.47 0.60 6.93
C VAL A 224 -2.61 -0.15 7.62
N ILE A 225 -3.58 0.55 8.21
CA ILE A 225 -4.75 -0.06 8.86
C ILE A 225 -5.61 -0.81 7.83
N SER A 226 -5.76 -0.27 6.60
CA SER A 226 -6.42 -0.96 5.48
C SER A 226 -5.74 -2.29 5.17
N GLY A 227 -4.42 -2.28 4.96
CA GLY A 227 -3.64 -3.50 4.73
C GLY A 227 -3.72 -4.50 5.90
N LEU A 228 -3.67 -4.01 7.14
CA LEU A 228 -3.82 -4.86 8.34
C LEU A 228 -5.21 -5.52 8.38
N ALA A 229 -6.26 -4.82 8.00
CA ALA A 229 -7.60 -5.39 7.91
C ALA A 229 -7.65 -6.58 6.94
N MET A 230 -6.98 -6.49 5.78
CA MET A 230 -6.85 -7.59 4.83
C MET A 230 -6.06 -8.78 5.40
N VAL A 231 -4.95 -8.52 6.10
CA VAL A 231 -4.16 -9.57 6.78
C VAL A 231 -5.01 -10.32 7.80
N LEU A 232 -5.77 -9.59 8.63
CA LEU A 232 -6.67 -10.17 9.64
C LEU A 232 -7.82 -10.97 9.05
N ALA A 233 -8.40 -10.47 7.96
CA ALA A 233 -9.46 -11.16 7.24
C ALA A 233 -8.96 -12.37 6.45
N ASN A 234 -7.65 -12.43 6.15
CA ASN A 234 -7.04 -13.35 5.18
C ASN A 234 -7.77 -13.27 3.82
N SER A 235 -8.13 -12.07 3.42
CA SER A 235 -8.93 -11.76 2.24
C SER A 235 -8.79 -10.28 1.89
N SER A 236 -8.97 -9.90 0.63
CA SER A 236 -9.03 -8.50 0.21
C SER A 236 -10.40 -7.84 0.49
N ARG A 237 -11.40 -8.59 0.94
CA ARG A 237 -12.77 -8.09 1.19
C ARG A 237 -12.86 -6.79 2.02
N PRO A 238 -12.03 -6.58 3.07
CA PRO A 238 -12.08 -5.33 3.84
C PRO A 238 -11.81 -4.07 3.01
N ALA A 239 -11.00 -4.20 1.95
CA ALA A 239 -10.52 -3.08 1.13
C ALA A 239 -10.84 -3.23 -0.36
N SER A 240 -11.62 -4.24 -0.79
CA SER A 240 -11.89 -4.48 -2.21
C SER A 240 -13.31 -5.02 -2.40
N GLY A 241 -14.16 -4.20 -2.98
CA GLY A 241 -15.54 -4.48 -3.34
C GLY A 241 -15.82 -4.19 -4.82
N ALA A 242 -17.03 -3.74 -5.13
CA ALA A 242 -17.47 -3.42 -6.48
C ALA A 242 -16.64 -2.30 -7.13
N GLU A 243 -16.19 -1.32 -6.37
CA GLU A 243 -15.32 -0.22 -6.83
C GLU A 243 -14.00 -0.74 -7.40
N HIS A 244 -13.40 -1.75 -6.79
CA HIS A 244 -12.19 -2.39 -7.31
C HIS A 244 -12.48 -3.22 -8.56
N MET A 245 -13.63 -3.88 -8.64
CA MET A 245 -14.06 -4.59 -9.86
C MET A 245 -14.21 -3.63 -11.04
N ILE A 246 -14.70 -2.41 -10.80
CA ILE A 246 -14.78 -1.36 -11.82
C ILE A 246 -13.36 -0.97 -12.27
N SER A 247 -12.43 -0.74 -11.35
CA SER A 247 -11.03 -0.44 -11.67
C SER A 247 -10.37 -1.56 -12.49
N HIS A 248 -10.59 -2.83 -12.12
CA HIS A 248 -10.07 -3.98 -12.85
C HIS A 248 -10.68 -4.07 -14.26
N ALA A 249 -11.97 -3.82 -14.40
CA ALA A 249 -12.63 -3.80 -15.71
C ALA A 249 -12.07 -2.68 -16.62
N ILE A 250 -11.73 -1.50 -16.06
CA ILE A 250 -11.06 -0.44 -16.82
C ILE A 250 -9.69 -0.90 -17.29
N ASP A 251 -8.89 -1.53 -16.41
CA ASP A 251 -7.56 -2.04 -16.75
C ASP A 251 -7.62 -3.10 -17.86
N ASP A 252 -8.60 -4.00 -17.82
CA ASP A 252 -8.72 -5.14 -18.74
C ASP A 252 -9.36 -4.76 -20.08
N LEU A 253 -10.44 -3.96 -20.05
CA LEU A 253 -11.23 -3.63 -21.23
C LEU A 253 -10.76 -2.36 -21.93
N PHE A 254 -10.14 -1.44 -21.21
CA PHE A 254 -9.72 -0.14 -21.69
C PHE A 254 -8.27 0.20 -21.28
N PRO A 255 -7.27 -0.65 -21.56
CA PRO A 255 -5.89 -0.49 -21.06
C PRO A 255 -5.28 0.86 -21.46
N ASN A 256 -5.65 1.41 -22.64
CA ASN A 256 -5.19 2.71 -23.09
C ASN A 256 -5.83 3.91 -22.37
N ARG A 257 -6.86 3.68 -21.54
CA ARG A 257 -7.54 4.67 -20.69
C ARG A 257 -7.31 4.41 -19.20
N SER A 258 -6.58 3.35 -18.88
CA SER A 258 -6.20 3.04 -17.51
C SER A 258 -5.35 4.18 -16.92
N THR A 259 -5.65 4.54 -15.68
CA THR A 259 -4.95 5.59 -14.93
C THR A 259 -4.40 5.02 -13.61
N LEU A 260 -4.14 5.87 -12.64
CA LEU A 260 -3.73 5.43 -11.31
C LEU A 260 -4.84 4.62 -10.64
N HIS A 261 -4.48 3.46 -10.10
CA HIS A 261 -5.42 2.52 -9.49
C HIS A 261 -6.36 3.19 -8.47
N GLY A 262 -5.81 3.91 -7.50
CA GLY A 262 -6.63 4.57 -6.48
C GLY A 262 -7.59 5.64 -7.03
N LEU A 263 -7.24 6.33 -8.14
CA LEU A 263 -8.19 7.24 -8.79
C LEU A 263 -9.33 6.48 -9.48
N GLN A 264 -9.03 5.33 -10.13
CA GLN A 264 -10.06 4.47 -10.71
C GLN A 264 -10.99 3.89 -9.64
N VAL A 265 -10.41 3.50 -8.51
CA VAL A 265 -11.14 2.98 -7.36
C VAL A 265 -12.02 4.07 -6.74
N ALA A 266 -11.51 5.33 -6.61
CA ALA A 266 -12.30 6.46 -6.15
C ALA A 266 -13.54 6.69 -7.04
N TRP A 267 -13.37 6.67 -8.37
CA TRP A 267 -14.47 6.74 -9.30
C TRP A 267 -15.46 5.58 -9.13
N GLY A 268 -14.95 4.37 -9.00
CA GLY A 268 -15.76 3.19 -8.72
C GLY A 268 -16.57 3.34 -7.44
N HIS A 269 -15.94 3.82 -6.37
CA HIS A 269 -16.59 4.10 -5.09
C HIS A 269 -17.74 5.13 -5.23
N LEU A 270 -17.49 6.26 -5.89
CA LEU A 270 -18.51 7.28 -6.13
C LEU A 270 -19.70 6.74 -6.95
N LEU A 271 -19.44 5.93 -7.98
CA LEU A 271 -20.50 5.29 -8.77
C LEU A 271 -21.32 4.31 -7.93
N VAL A 272 -20.66 3.46 -7.13
CA VAL A 272 -21.34 2.48 -6.28
C VAL A 272 -22.20 3.18 -5.23
N GLU A 273 -21.68 4.22 -4.58
CA GLU A 273 -22.44 4.95 -3.55
C GLU A 273 -23.60 5.75 -4.12
N ARG A 274 -23.42 6.35 -5.30
CA ARG A 274 -24.46 7.16 -5.96
C ARG A 274 -25.55 6.32 -6.61
N ASP A 275 -25.16 5.36 -7.43
CA ASP A 275 -26.09 4.70 -8.37
C ASP A 275 -26.71 3.43 -7.78
N PHE A 276 -26.02 2.77 -6.83
CA PHE A 276 -26.45 1.50 -6.24
C PHE A 276 -26.86 1.59 -4.78
N ARG A 277 -26.55 2.69 -4.10
CA ARG A 277 -26.86 2.91 -2.68
C ARG A 277 -27.31 4.35 -2.49
N LYS A 278 -28.08 4.59 -1.42
CA LYS A 278 -28.38 5.97 -1.03
C LYS A 278 -27.07 6.63 -0.56
N PRO A 279 -26.70 7.79 -1.13
CA PRO A 279 -25.51 8.51 -0.69
C PRO A 279 -25.64 8.86 0.80
N GLU A 280 -24.61 8.57 1.57
CA GLU A 280 -24.45 9.05 2.93
C GLU A 280 -23.85 10.46 2.92
N ASN A 281 -23.88 11.16 4.06
CA ASN A 281 -23.36 12.54 4.17
C ASN A 281 -21.89 12.69 3.72
N ASP A 282 -21.13 11.59 3.64
CA ASP A 282 -19.73 11.62 3.25
C ASP A 282 -19.51 11.72 1.74
N TYR A 283 -20.52 11.39 0.91
CA TYR A 283 -20.43 11.53 -0.55
C TYR A 283 -20.14 12.98 -0.96
N GLU A 284 -20.87 13.96 -0.41
CA GLU A 284 -20.66 15.38 -0.73
C GLU A 284 -19.27 15.85 -0.30
N LYS A 285 -18.78 15.41 0.86
CA LYS A 285 -17.43 15.73 1.34
C LYS A 285 -16.35 15.18 0.43
N LEU A 286 -16.53 13.95 -0.05
CA LEU A 286 -15.60 13.33 -1.01
C LEU A 286 -15.61 14.04 -2.35
N MET A 287 -16.78 14.44 -2.86
CA MET A 287 -16.86 15.22 -4.09
C MET A 287 -16.07 16.52 -3.98
N ILE A 288 -16.20 17.27 -2.88
CA ILE A 288 -15.44 18.49 -2.62
C ILE A 288 -13.93 18.21 -2.56
N PHE A 289 -13.51 17.06 -2.07
CA PHE A 289 -12.10 16.70 -2.00
C PHE A 289 -11.48 16.48 -3.40
N PHE A 290 -12.26 15.92 -4.33
CA PHE A 290 -11.80 15.56 -5.67
C PHE A 290 -12.06 16.64 -6.74
N GLU A 291 -12.81 17.70 -6.45
CA GLU A 291 -12.96 18.91 -7.29
C GLU A 291 -11.74 19.84 -7.17
#